data_16bdc91652130317aafd52ff1e2286af
#
_entry.id   16bdc91652130317aafd52ff1e2286af
#
_cell.length_a   1.000
_cell.length_b   1.000
_cell.length_c   1.000
_cell.angle_alpha   90.00
_cell.angle_beta   90.00
_cell.angle_gamma   90.00
#
_symmetry.space_group_name_H-M   'P 1'
#
loop_
_entity.id
_entity.type
_entity.pdbx_description
1 polymer ?
#
loop_
_entity_poly.entity_id
_entity_poly.type
_entity_poly.pdbx_seq_one_letter_code
_entity_poly.pdbx_strand_id
1 'polypeptide(L)'
;MTFGPMIVATAALLASGCAVTAPAPLPAAAAPMAPPPKAPPPDPIAGRLAEIARGVSEAQLRADVERLVSFGTRHTLSSQTDPKRGIGAAVRWAEAEMKGFGLATMQTCDTVTGRRIPTPTRLCNAVAIQRGTERPNDVVIITGHIDSRVTDVMNATSDAPGANDDGSGTAAVIEAARVLSKHKFPGTIVYAALSGEEQGLHGGKIMADYAKAQRWNVIANLNNDIIGNSCGSDGVCDPNSVRVFSEGPRWQGREELASQIRSLGGENDSPSRNLSRFLDSLAERINVGLDVRPIWRNDRFGRGGDHTEFLNAGYPAIRFSVAVEDYDHQHQDLRVENGVKYGDTIDEMDFAYLVKVTRLNVAALAALASAPPPPTVKVEGSVSTDTEVLWTTEEGASAFVVRWRRTDAPDWQHEFRAANRTPGVIWQSHNSRLAEPNRLGPGTGEVVLKGIRVDDWVFGVSSVSKDGFESPVASAVPGGAFKPYVAPPPTSP
;
A
#
# COMPACT_ATOMS: atom_id res chain seq x y z
N MET A 1 52.43 54.21 10.05
CA MET A 1 53.69 53.79 9.39
C MET A 1 53.25 52.97 8.20
N THR A 2 53.43 53.59 7.04
CA THR A 2 53.07 53.12 5.71
C THR A 2 54.21 52.30 5.11
N PHE A 3 53.93 51.15 4.54
CA PHE A 3 54.76 50.55 3.50
C PHE A 3 53.88 50.01 2.39
N GLY A 4 54.12 50.51 1.18
CA GLY A 4 53.44 50.21 -0.04
C GLY A 4 54.06 49.00 -0.80
N PRO A 5 53.37 48.52 -1.84
CA PRO A 5 53.75 47.31 -2.54
C PRO A 5 54.79 47.53 -3.65
N MET A 6 55.70 46.61 -3.80
CA MET A 6 56.72 46.54 -4.83
C MET A 6 56.19 45.70 -6.01
N ILE A 7 56.11 46.32 -7.19
CA ILE A 7 55.72 45.68 -8.45
C ILE A 7 56.99 45.10 -9.08
N VAL A 8 57.01 43.79 -9.38
CA VAL A 8 58.01 43.13 -10.21
C VAL A 8 57.40 42.85 -11.57
N ALA A 9 57.88 43.49 -12.60
CA ALA A 9 57.50 43.23 -13.98
C ALA A 9 58.40 42.13 -14.56
N THR A 10 57.82 41.03 -15.02
CA THR A 10 58.51 39.97 -15.75
C THR A 10 58.14 40.05 -17.25
N ALA A 11 59.14 40.26 -18.10
CA ALA A 11 58.94 40.27 -19.53
C ALA A 11 58.83 38.87 -20.10
N ALA A 12 57.80 38.61 -20.89
CA ALA A 12 57.55 37.34 -21.58
C ALA A 12 58.10 37.47 -23.04
N LEU A 13 59.07 36.61 -23.40
CA LEU A 13 59.49 36.40 -24.78
C LEU A 13 58.39 35.60 -25.53
N LEU A 14 57.93 36.18 -26.65
CA LEU A 14 57.12 35.50 -27.65
C LEU A 14 57.95 34.69 -28.58
N ALA A 15 57.94 33.36 -28.51
CA ALA A 15 58.46 32.46 -29.53
C ALA A 15 57.33 32.00 -30.44
N SER A 16 57.30 32.48 -31.70
CA SER A 16 56.37 32.06 -32.73
C SER A 16 56.76 30.69 -33.28
N GLY A 17 56.13 29.63 -32.82
CA GLY A 17 56.23 28.28 -33.39
C GLY A 17 55.04 28.01 -34.35
N CYS A 18 55.42 27.79 -35.66
CA CYS A 18 54.40 27.28 -36.62
C CYS A 18 53.98 25.87 -36.24
N ALA A 19 52.71 25.75 -35.73
CA ALA A 19 52.12 24.45 -35.53
C ALA A 19 51.55 23.92 -36.86
N VAL A 20 52.10 22.82 -37.32
CA VAL A 20 51.58 22.02 -38.44
C VAL A 20 50.37 21.24 -37.85
N THR A 21 49.17 21.63 -38.20
CA THR A 21 47.95 20.91 -37.83
C THR A 21 47.86 19.59 -38.62
N ALA A 22 47.95 18.47 -37.92
CA ALA A 22 47.61 17.18 -38.51
C ALA A 22 46.13 17.15 -38.94
N PRO A 23 45.77 16.49 -40.07
CA PRO A 23 44.40 16.40 -40.50
C PRO A 23 43.57 15.63 -39.44
N ALA A 24 42.38 16.14 -39.16
CA ALA A 24 41.44 15.50 -38.25
C ALA A 24 41.10 14.06 -38.72
N PRO A 25 41.05 13.07 -37.84
CA PRO A 25 40.64 11.73 -38.22
C PRO A 25 39.20 11.74 -38.78
N LEU A 26 39.00 11.04 -39.88
CA LEU A 26 37.67 10.82 -40.46
C LEU A 26 36.75 10.22 -39.41
N PRO A 27 35.48 10.65 -39.32
CA PRO A 27 34.53 10.05 -38.40
C PRO A 27 34.40 8.55 -38.68
N ALA A 28 34.64 7.73 -37.67
CA ALA A 28 34.42 6.28 -37.76
C ALA A 28 32.97 6.02 -38.23
N ALA A 29 32.83 5.16 -39.26
CA ALA A 29 31.51 4.76 -39.72
C ALA A 29 30.68 4.26 -38.52
N ALA A 30 29.49 4.83 -38.32
CA ALA A 30 28.60 4.42 -37.23
C ALA A 30 28.36 2.91 -37.36
N ALA A 31 28.65 2.16 -36.30
CA ALA A 31 28.32 0.75 -36.25
C ALA A 31 26.81 0.59 -36.47
N PRO A 32 26.36 -0.43 -37.22
CA PRO A 32 24.94 -0.65 -37.41
C PRO A 32 24.24 -0.75 -36.04
N MET A 33 23.21 0.06 -35.84
CA MET A 33 22.40 0.01 -34.63
C MET A 33 21.89 -1.42 -34.45
N ALA A 34 22.13 -2.00 -33.27
CA ALA A 34 21.52 -3.27 -32.90
C ALA A 34 19.99 -3.17 -33.08
N PRO A 35 19.32 -4.21 -33.58
CA PRO A 35 17.86 -4.17 -33.68
C PRO A 35 17.29 -3.92 -32.30
N PRO A 36 16.18 -3.15 -32.19
CA PRO A 36 15.57 -2.89 -30.91
C PRO A 36 15.23 -4.21 -30.21
N PRO A 37 15.41 -4.30 -28.90
CA PRO A 37 15.13 -5.52 -28.14
C PRO A 37 13.68 -5.93 -28.43
N LYS A 38 13.46 -7.22 -28.65
CA LYS A 38 12.14 -7.78 -28.88
C LYS A 38 11.26 -7.44 -27.66
N ALA A 39 10.07 -6.89 -27.91
CA ALA A 39 9.13 -6.63 -26.82
C ALA A 39 8.94 -7.89 -25.95
N PRO A 40 8.94 -7.78 -24.64
CA PRO A 40 8.71 -8.91 -23.77
C PRO A 40 7.36 -9.57 -24.10
N PRO A 41 7.23 -10.88 -23.93
CA PRO A 41 5.94 -11.55 -24.17
C PRO A 41 4.85 -10.91 -23.28
N PRO A 42 3.59 -10.86 -23.75
CA PRO A 42 2.51 -10.29 -22.97
C PRO A 42 2.37 -11.02 -21.62
N ASP A 43 2.20 -10.26 -20.55
CA ASP A 43 1.92 -10.77 -19.20
C ASP A 43 0.43 -11.13 -19.10
N PRO A 44 0.06 -12.42 -19.11
CA PRO A 44 -1.35 -12.83 -19.09
C PRO A 44 -2.07 -12.47 -17.78
N ILE A 45 -1.32 -12.39 -16.66
CA ILE A 45 -1.88 -12.01 -15.37
C ILE A 45 -2.20 -10.51 -15.36
N ALA A 46 -1.27 -9.68 -15.80
CA ALA A 46 -1.53 -8.23 -15.95
C ALA A 46 -2.70 -7.96 -16.89
N GLY A 47 -2.79 -8.67 -18.00
CA GLY A 47 -3.91 -8.55 -18.94
C GLY A 47 -5.26 -8.88 -18.30
N ARG A 48 -5.34 -9.97 -17.52
CA ARG A 48 -6.54 -10.39 -16.78
C ARG A 48 -6.92 -9.39 -15.69
N LEU A 49 -5.96 -8.89 -14.93
CA LEU A 49 -6.19 -7.88 -13.88
C LEU A 49 -6.65 -6.55 -14.47
N ALA A 50 -6.03 -6.10 -15.56
CA ALA A 50 -6.44 -4.90 -16.29
C ALA A 50 -7.87 -5.03 -16.84
N GLU A 51 -8.28 -6.23 -17.28
CA GLU A 51 -9.65 -6.48 -17.73
C GLU A 51 -10.66 -6.35 -16.59
N ILE A 52 -10.40 -6.95 -15.44
CA ILE A 52 -11.25 -6.81 -14.26
C ILE A 52 -11.35 -5.33 -13.88
N ALA A 53 -10.22 -4.62 -13.81
CA ALA A 53 -10.15 -3.21 -13.44
C ALA A 53 -10.91 -2.28 -14.40
N ARG A 54 -11.01 -2.64 -15.69
CA ARG A 54 -11.86 -1.88 -16.66
C ARG A 54 -13.34 -1.88 -16.29
N GLY A 55 -13.79 -2.78 -15.42
CA GLY A 55 -15.15 -2.79 -14.88
C GLY A 55 -15.50 -1.58 -14.00
N VAL A 56 -14.49 -0.80 -13.56
CA VAL A 56 -14.69 0.45 -12.79
C VAL A 56 -15.32 1.52 -13.66
N SER A 57 -16.43 2.10 -13.18
CA SER A 57 -17.26 3.08 -13.87
C SER A 57 -17.14 4.46 -13.23
N GLU A 58 -16.73 5.46 -14.01
CA GLU A 58 -16.73 6.85 -13.56
C GLU A 58 -18.13 7.33 -13.19
N ALA A 59 -19.14 6.97 -13.98
CA ALA A 59 -20.52 7.36 -13.72
C ALA A 59 -21.04 6.78 -12.39
N GLN A 60 -20.63 5.55 -12.03
CA GLN A 60 -21.01 4.96 -10.74
C GLN A 60 -20.28 5.64 -9.59
N LEU A 61 -18.97 5.84 -9.67
CA LEU A 61 -18.20 6.58 -8.65
C LEU A 61 -18.78 7.96 -8.39
N ARG A 62 -19.14 8.69 -9.47
CA ARG A 62 -19.79 10.00 -9.35
C ARG A 62 -21.15 9.90 -8.64
N ALA A 63 -21.99 8.95 -9.03
CA ALA A 63 -23.29 8.74 -8.41
C ALA A 63 -23.18 8.38 -6.91
N ASP A 64 -22.18 7.58 -6.55
CA ASP A 64 -21.93 7.19 -5.16
C ASP A 64 -21.46 8.39 -4.32
N VAL A 65 -20.54 9.21 -4.85
CA VAL A 65 -20.11 10.46 -4.17
C VAL A 65 -21.28 11.45 -4.06
N GLU A 66 -22.06 11.66 -5.14
CA GLU A 66 -23.26 12.50 -5.11
C GLU A 66 -24.24 12.04 -4.03
N ARG A 67 -24.42 10.73 -3.91
CA ARG A 67 -25.26 10.14 -2.87
C ARG A 67 -24.71 10.38 -1.48
N LEU A 68 -23.42 10.21 -1.24
CA LEU A 68 -22.76 10.49 0.04
C LEU A 68 -22.92 11.96 0.43
N VAL A 69 -22.66 12.87 -0.49
CA VAL A 69 -22.85 14.32 -0.29
C VAL A 69 -24.31 14.66 0.07
N SER A 70 -25.28 13.98 -0.54
CA SER A 70 -26.70 14.23 -0.33
C SER A 70 -27.19 13.98 1.10
N PHE A 71 -26.41 13.27 1.94
CA PHE A 71 -26.73 13.10 3.37
C PHE A 71 -26.48 14.38 4.20
N GLY A 72 -25.98 15.46 3.58
CA GLY A 72 -25.75 16.76 4.18
C GLY A 72 -24.55 16.80 5.11
N THR A 73 -24.57 16.06 6.18
CA THR A 73 -23.42 15.75 7.03
C THR A 73 -23.35 14.24 7.29
N ARG A 74 -22.15 13.72 7.36
CA ARG A 74 -21.89 12.35 7.83
C ARG A 74 -21.04 12.34 9.08
N HIS A 75 -21.02 13.48 9.81
CA HIS A 75 -20.26 13.60 11.04
C HIS A 75 -20.60 12.45 12.00
N THR A 76 -19.59 11.84 12.61
CA THR A 76 -19.72 10.68 13.51
C THR A 76 -20.81 10.87 14.60
N LEU A 77 -20.95 12.07 15.16
CA LEU A 77 -21.95 12.41 16.18
C LEU A 77 -23.28 12.92 15.60
N SER A 78 -23.46 12.92 14.27
CA SER A 78 -24.72 13.28 13.64
C SER A 78 -25.79 12.19 13.86
N SER A 79 -26.99 12.38 13.31
CA SER A 79 -28.11 11.46 13.52
C SER A 79 -27.79 10.01 13.11
N GLN A 80 -28.01 9.08 14.04
CA GLN A 80 -27.93 7.64 13.79
C GLN A 80 -29.24 7.06 13.22
N THR A 81 -30.34 7.77 13.38
CA THR A 81 -31.70 7.23 13.09
C THR A 81 -32.43 7.92 11.96
N ASP A 82 -32.08 9.15 11.62
CA ASP A 82 -32.67 9.86 10.49
C ASP A 82 -32.48 9.03 9.19
N PRO A 83 -33.54 8.83 8.38
CA PRO A 83 -33.46 8.02 7.17
C PRO A 83 -32.77 8.73 6.00
N LYS A 84 -32.60 10.06 6.06
CA LYS A 84 -32.14 10.87 4.93
C LYS A 84 -30.87 11.67 5.21
N ARG A 85 -30.56 11.95 6.48
CA ARG A 85 -29.42 12.80 6.88
C ARG A 85 -28.59 12.13 7.95
N GLY A 86 -27.30 12.40 7.97
CA GLY A 86 -26.37 11.97 9.00
C GLY A 86 -25.72 10.62 8.75
N ILE A 87 -24.81 10.28 9.67
CA ILE A 87 -23.95 9.09 9.55
C ILE A 87 -24.76 7.79 9.49
N GLY A 88 -25.83 7.68 10.27
CA GLY A 88 -26.65 6.47 10.28
C GLY A 88 -27.34 6.20 8.93
N ALA A 89 -27.78 7.25 8.22
CA ALA A 89 -28.34 7.12 6.88
C ALA A 89 -27.30 6.64 5.87
N ALA A 90 -26.11 7.21 5.93
CA ALA A 90 -24.99 6.86 5.05
C ALA A 90 -24.54 5.40 5.24
N VAL A 91 -24.36 4.96 6.49
CA VAL A 91 -23.97 3.57 6.81
C VAL A 91 -25.00 2.56 6.30
N ARG A 92 -26.28 2.83 6.54
CA ARG A 92 -27.37 1.94 6.04
C ARG A 92 -27.42 1.90 4.51
N TRP A 93 -27.18 3.04 3.86
CA TRP A 93 -27.12 3.10 2.40
C TRP A 93 -25.94 2.28 1.85
N ALA A 94 -24.72 2.48 2.37
CA ALA A 94 -23.55 1.75 1.92
C ALA A 94 -23.70 0.23 2.09
N GLU A 95 -24.29 -0.22 3.23
CA GLU A 95 -24.62 -1.62 3.44
C GLU A 95 -25.61 -2.14 2.40
N ALA A 96 -26.67 -1.36 2.13
CA ALA A 96 -27.72 -1.74 1.15
C ALA A 96 -27.17 -1.83 -0.28
N GLU A 97 -26.30 -0.89 -0.70
CA GLU A 97 -25.62 -0.94 -2.00
C GLU A 97 -24.80 -2.22 -2.16
N MET A 98 -23.93 -2.51 -1.20
CA MET A 98 -23.10 -3.70 -1.25
C MET A 98 -23.92 -5.00 -1.21
N LYS A 99 -25.04 -5.00 -0.46
CA LYS A 99 -26.01 -6.10 -0.48
C LYS A 99 -26.68 -6.27 -1.83
N GLY A 100 -26.96 -5.16 -2.53
CA GLY A 100 -27.52 -5.16 -3.88
C GLY A 100 -26.62 -5.87 -4.91
N PHE A 101 -25.33 -5.94 -4.69
CA PHE A 101 -24.37 -6.69 -5.51
C PHE A 101 -24.35 -8.20 -5.20
N GLY A 102 -25.20 -8.68 -4.30
CA GLY A 102 -25.30 -10.09 -3.91
C GLY A 102 -24.28 -10.54 -2.86
N LEU A 103 -23.61 -9.59 -2.19
CA LEU A 103 -22.65 -9.88 -1.14
C LEU A 103 -23.34 -10.11 0.22
N ALA A 104 -22.71 -10.88 1.09
CA ALA A 104 -23.09 -11.00 2.48
C ALA A 104 -22.67 -9.72 3.21
N THR A 105 -23.64 -9.00 3.77
CA THR A 105 -23.40 -7.72 4.46
C THR A 105 -23.71 -7.79 5.95
N MET A 106 -23.05 -6.91 6.70
CA MET A 106 -23.26 -6.73 8.14
C MET A 106 -22.79 -5.35 8.58
N GLN A 107 -23.15 -4.97 9.79
CA GLN A 107 -22.52 -3.85 10.49
C GLN A 107 -21.61 -4.37 11.60
N THR A 108 -20.36 -3.92 11.64
CA THR A 108 -19.49 -4.09 12.80
C THR A 108 -19.58 -2.85 13.68
N CYS A 109 -19.99 -3.02 14.92
CA CYS A 109 -20.32 -1.90 15.80
C CYS A 109 -19.65 -2.03 17.16
N ASP A 110 -19.36 -0.87 17.77
CA ASP A 110 -19.00 -0.78 19.19
C ASP A 110 -19.55 0.52 19.79
N THR A 111 -19.60 0.60 21.12
CA THR A 111 -19.96 1.81 21.85
C THR A 111 -18.68 2.46 22.38
N VAL A 112 -18.37 3.63 21.84
CA VAL A 112 -17.11 4.30 22.11
C VAL A 112 -17.31 5.62 22.86
N THR A 113 -16.27 6.03 23.59
CA THR A 113 -16.13 7.34 24.23
C THR A 113 -14.71 7.84 24.02
N GLY A 114 -14.52 9.14 24.04
CA GLY A 114 -13.21 9.73 23.88
C GLY A 114 -13.28 11.26 23.91
N ARG A 115 -12.13 11.90 23.73
CA ARG A 115 -12.05 13.36 23.73
C ARG A 115 -12.98 14.02 22.72
N ARG A 116 -13.15 13.41 21.54
CA ARG A 116 -14.03 13.88 20.46
C ARG A 116 -15.38 13.15 20.42
N ILE A 117 -15.62 12.24 21.37
CA ILE A 117 -16.87 11.51 21.57
C ILE A 117 -17.21 11.57 23.07
N PRO A 118 -17.73 12.72 23.57
CA PRO A 118 -17.85 12.95 25.01
C PRO A 118 -18.95 12.12 25.69
N THR A 119 -19.86 11.54 24.94
CA THR A 119 -20.92 10.65 25.42
C THR A 119 -20.81 9.28 24.76
N PRO A 120 -21.18 8.18 25.45
CA PRO A 120 -21.19 6.85 24.85
C PRO A 120 -21.99 6.85 23.55
N THR A 121 -21.32 6.62 22.42
CA THR A 121 -21.93 6.65 21.09
C THR A 121 -21.69 5.32 20.40
N ARG A 122 -22.77 4.71 19.88
CA ARG A 122 -22.67 3.50 19.08
C ARG A 122 -22.21 3.86 17.69
N LEU A 123 -21.05 3.39 17.29
CA LEU A 123 -20.48 3.53 15.94
C LEU A 123 -20.58 2.21 15.19
N CYS A 124 -20.92 2.28 13.91
CA CYS A 124 -21.06 1.10 13.07
C CYS A 124 -20.39 1.32 11.71
N ASN A 125 -19.59 0.38 11.27
CA ASN A 125 -19.08 0.29 9.90
C ASN A 125 -20.08 -0.48 9.04
N ALA A 126 -20.21 -0.14 7.77
CA ALA A 126 -20.88 -0.97 6.77
C ALA A 126 -19.86 -1.93 6.15
N VAL A 127 -20.09 -3.24 6.25
CA VAL A 127 -19.14 -4.26 5.83
C VAL A 127 -19.81 -5.26 4.90
N ALA A 128 -19.14 -5.60 3.80
CA ALA A 128 -19.49 -6.71 2.93
C ALA A 128 -18.35 -7.73 2.86
N ILE A 129 -18.70 -9.01 2.79
CA ILE A 129 -17.74 -10.10 2.77
C ILE A 129 -17.98 -10.97 1.53
N GLN A 130 -16.99 -11.02 0.66
CA GLN A 130 -16.93 -11.96 -0.44
C GLN A 130 -16.02 -13.12 -0.06
N ARG A 131 -16.63 -14.21 0.40
CA ARG A 131 -15.90 -15.35 0.95
C ARG A 131 -15.08 -16.07 -0.12
N GLY A 132 -13.82 -16.34 0.21
CA GLY A 132 -12.90 -17.11 -0.63
C GLY A 132 -13.35 -18.57 -0.80
N THR A 133 -13.05 -19.13 -1.98
CA THR A 133 -13.48 -20.48 -2.37
C THR A 133 -12.54 -21.60 -1.91
N GLU A 134 -11.27 -21.27 -1.65
CA GLU A 134 -10.22 -22.24 -1.28
C GLU A 134 -9.60 -21.91 0.08
N ARG A 135 -9.23 -20.64 0.29
CA ARG A 135 -8.55 -20.14 1.49
C ARG A 135 -9.39 -19.02 2.17
N PRO A 136 -10.56 -19.37 2.74
CA PRO A 136 -11.50 -18.35 3.24
C PRO A 136 -10.99 -17.55 4.45
N ASN A 137 -9.92 -17.98 5.10
CA ASN A 137 -9.29 -17.24 6.21
C ASN A 137 -8.17 -16.33 5.76
N ASP A 138 -7.66 -16.44 4.51
CA ASP A 138 -6.77 -15.47 3.90
C ASP A 138 -7.58 -14.31 3.39
N VAL A 139 -7.41 -13.13 3.99
CA VAL A 139 -8.31 -12.00 3.82
C VAL A 139 -7.57 -10.78 3.33
N VAL A 140 -8.11 -10.14 2.29
CA VAL A 140 -7.69 -8.82 1.82
C VAL A 140 -8.81 -7.84 2.11
N ILE A 141 -8.51 -6.69 2.69
CA ILE A 141 -9.50 -5.70 3.13
C ILE A 141 -9.27 -4.40 2.38
N ILE A 142 -10.33 -3.83 1.80
CA ILE A 142 -10.33 -2.45 1.33
C ILE A 142 -11.17 -1.61 2.28
N THR A 143 -10.65 -0.41 2.63
CA THR A 143 -11.31 0.52 3.54
C THR A 143 -11.30 1.94 2.98
N GLY A 144 -12.30 2.72 3.36
CA GLY A 144 -12.43 4.16 3.25
C GLY A 144 -13.37 4.61 4.35
N HIS A 145 -13.23 5.83 4.87
CA HIS A 145 -14.11 6.27 5.95
C HIS A 145 -15.36 7.01 5.43
N ILE A 146 -16.50 6.65 5.97
CA ILE A 146 -17.79 7.17 5.52
C ILE A 146 -18.19 8.47 6.23
N ASP A 147 -17.59 8.77 7.38
CA ASP A 147 -17.82 10.02 8.08
C ASP A 147 -17.13 11.21 7.41
N SER A 148 -17.61 12.41 7.73
CA SER A 148 -17.10 13.68 7.22
C SER A 148 -17.20 14.77 8.28
N ARG A 149 -16.46 15.85 8.14
CA ARG A 149 -16.51 16.99 9.06
C ARG A 149 -16.25 18.33 8.38
N VAL A 150 -16.51 19.40 9.09
CA VAL A 150 -16.11 20.76 8.79
C VAL A 150 -14.93 21.18 9.68
N THR A 151 -14.54 22.46 9.65
CA THR A 151 -13.40 23.00 10.41
C THR A 151 -13.47 22.67 11.90
N ASP A 152 -14.61 22.94 12.53
CA ASP A 152 -14.84 22.51 13.92
C ASP A 152 -15.14 21.01 13.97
N VAL A 153 -14.18 20.24 14.47
CA VAL A 153 -14.26 18.78 14.58
C VAL A 153 -15.41 18.29 15.49
N MET A 154 -16.07 19.18 16.24
CA MET A 154 -17.21 18.85 17.09
C MET A 154 -18.54 19.30 16.49
N ASN A 155 -18.54 19.99 15.35
CA ASN A 155 -19.76 20.45 14.69
C ASN A 155 -20.44 19.30 13.92
N ALA A 156 -21.42 18.66 14.56
CA ALA A 156 -22.17 17.54 14.01
C ALA A 156 -23.43 17.96 13.22
N THR A 157 -23.68 19.26 13.04
CA THR A 157 -24.97 19.76 12.51
C THR A 157 -24.88 20.48 11.19
N SER A 158 -23.80 21.22 10.95
CA SER A 158 -23.55 21.90 9.68
C SER A 158 -23.41 20.91 8.53
N ASP A 159 -23.70 21.35 7.32
CA ASP A 159 -23.43 20.56 6.13
C ASP A 159 -21.90 20.37 5.98
N ALA A 160 -21.52 19.13 5.88
CA ALA A 160 -20.16 18.63 5.70
C ALA A 160 -20.18 17.63 4.55
N PRO A 161 -20.13 18.09 3.28
CA PRO A 161 -20.28 17.22 2.11
C PRO A 161 -19.25 16.11 2.07
N GLY A 162 -17.98 16.41 2.39
CA GLY A 162 -16.90 15.43 2.42
C GLY A 162 -16.83 14.63 1.12
N ALA A 163 -16.81 15.32 -0.03
CA ALA A 163 -16.84 14.66 -1.33
C ALA A 163 -15.56 13.87 -1.59
N ASN A 164 -14.42 14.47 -1.26
CA ASN A 164 -13.11 13.88 -1.38
C ASN A 164 -12.65 13.22 -0.06
N ASP A 165 -12.86 13.88 1.07
CA ASP A 165 -12.52 13.41 2.42
C ASP A 165 -13.76 12.96 3.19
N ASP A 166 -14.22 11.67 3.24
CA ASP A 166 -13.68 10.62 2.40
C ASP A 166 -14.81 9.93 1.60
N GLY A 167 -15.61 10.77 0.92
CA GLY A 167 -16.55 10.28 -0.09
C GLY A 167 -15.84 9.52 -1.21
N SER A 168 -14.62 9.95 -1.58
CA SER A 168 -13.83 9.31 -2.63
C SER A 168 -13.42 7.89 -2.26
N GLY A 169 -12.85 7.67 -1.07
CA GLY A 169 -12.45 6.33 -0.61
C GLY A 169 -13.65 5.43 -0.35
N THR A 170 -14.72 5.96 0.26
CA THR A 170 -15.98 5.20 0.43
C THR A 170 -16.58 4.76 -0.90
N ALA A 171 -16.63 5.64 -1.92
CA ALA A 171 -17.09 5.28 -3.26
C ALA A 171 -16.20 4.22 -3.92
N ALA A 172 -14.87 4.30 -3.74
CA ALA A 172 -13.95 3.28 -4.24
C ALA A 172 -14.18 1.91 -3.59
N VAL A 173 -14.50 1.86 -2.28
CA VAL A 173 -14.87 0.61 -1.57
C VAL A 173 -16.13 0.00 -2.18
N ILE A 174 -17.19 0.78 -2.39
CA ILE A 174 -18.47 0.32 -2.95
C ILE A 174 -18.30 -0.12 -4.40
N GLU A 175 -17.58 0.65 -5.20
CA GLU A 175 -17.30 0.31 -6.61
C GLU A 175 -16.43 -0.94 -6.74
N ALA A 176 -15.43 -1.12 -5.86
CA ALA A 176 -14.66 -2.36 -5.81
C ALA A 176 -15.56 -3.57 -5.51
N ALA A 177 -16.48 -3.43 -4.56
CA ALA A 177 -17.48 -4.47 -4.25
C ALA A 177 -18.36 -4.79 -5.47
N ARG A 178 -18.84 -3.75 -6.18
CA ARG A 178 -19.66 -3.92 -7.38
C ARG A 178 -18.93 -4.67 -8.51
N VAL A 179 -17.66 -4.32 -8.74
CA VAL A 179 -16.86 -4.94 -9.82
C VAL A 179 -16.49 -6.38 -9.45
N LEU A 180 -15.93 -6.58 -8.25
CA LEU A 180 -15.33 -7.86 -7.86
C LEU A 180 -16.37 -8.92 -7.46
N SER A 181 -17.57 -8.54 -7.04
CA SER A 181 -18.66 -9.49 -6.74
C SER A 181 -19.02 -10.42 -7.91
N LYS A 182 -18.70 -10.01 -9.13
CA LYS A 182 -18.93 -10.79 -10.37
C LYS A 182 -17.89 -11.90 -10.60
N HIS A 183 -16.84 -11.94 -9.76
CA HIS A 183 -15.71 -12.87 -9.87
C HIS A 183 -15.63 -13.76 -8.63
N LYS A 184 -14.90 -14.86 -8.72
CA LYS A 184 -14.59 -15.74 -7.59
C LYS A 184 -13.09 -15.76 -7.36
N PHE A 185 -12.71 -15.74 -6.09
CA PHE A 185 -11.31 -15.72 -5.67
C PHE A 185 -11.02 -16.83 -4.67
N PRO A 186 -9.81 -17.40 -4.66
CA PRO A 186 -9.40 -18.35 -3.63
C PRO A 186 -9.46 -17.79 -2.21
N GLY A 187 -8.96 -16.55 -2.00
CA GLY A 187 -9.01 -15.82 -0.74
C GLY A 187 -10.25 -14.94 -0.62
N THR A 188 -10.55 -14.51 0.60
CA THR A 188 -11.67 -13.64 0.95
C THR A 188 -11.33 -12.18 0.68
N ILE A 189 -12.30 -11.41 0.14
CA ILE A 189 -12.23 -9.95 0.06
C ILE A 189 -13.27 -9.34 1.00
N VAL A 190 -12.86 -8.35 1.77
CA VAL A 190 -13.72 -7.58 2.67
C VAL A 190 -13.74 -6.12 2.23
N TYR A 191 -14.93 -5.58 2.10
CA TYR A 191 -15.20 -4.19 1.73
C TYR A 191 -15.80 -3.50 2.94
N ALA A 192 -15.15 -2.45 3.45
CA ALA A 192 -15.59 -1.80 4.68
C ALA A 192 -15.58 -0.27 4.56
N ALA A 193 -16.77 0.33 4.69
CA ALA A 193 -16.95 1.76 4.88
C ALA A 193 -16.94 2.04 6.39
N LEU A 194 -15.90 2.72 6.86
CA LEU A 194 -15.56 2.89 8.28
C LEU A 194 -16.16 4.17 8.85
N SER A 195 -16.61 4.15 10.10
CA SER A 195 -17.19 5.32 10.79
C SER A 195 -16.29 5.79 11.92
N GLY A 196 -16.17 7.10 12.09
CA GLY A 196 -15.46 7.68 13.23
C GLY A 196 -13.95 7.79 13.06
N GLU A 197 -13.49 7.86 11.83
CA GLU A 197 -12.10 8.21 11.50
C GLU A 197 -11.78 9.58 12.07
N GLU A 198 -12.57 10.58 11.76
CA GLU A 198 -12.41 12.00 12.09
C GLU A 198 -12.45 12.27 13.59
N GLN A 199 -13.05 11.38 14.36
CA GLN A 199 -13.10 11.49 15.82
C GLN A 199 -12.07 10.63 16.53
N GLY A 200 -11.21 9.88 15.80
CA GLY A 200 -10.08 9.15 16.38
C GLY A 200 -9.93 7.71 15.90
N LEU A 201 -10.11 7.45 14.60
CA LEU A 201 -9.85 6.16 13.94
C LEU A 201 -10.69 4.99 14.50
N HIS A 202 -11.86 5.30 15.06
CA HIS A 202 -12.66 4.28 15.78
C HIS A 202 -13.15 3.17 14.86
N GLY A 203 -13.56 3.49 13.62
CA GLY A 203 -14.00 2.52 12.63
C GLY A 203 -12.91 1.54 12.24
N GLY A 204 -11.70 2.05 12.01
CA GLY A 204 -10.52 1.23 11.76
C GLY A 204 -10.24 0.25 12.89
N LYS A 205 -10.30 0.75 14.14
CA LYS A 205 -10.13 -0.09 15.34
C LYS A 205 -11.19 -1.18 15.43
N ILE A 206 -12.47 -0.83 15.29
CA ILE A 206 -13.60 -1.78 15.34
C ILE A 206 -13.41 -2.89 14.29
N MET A 207 -12.99 -2.52 13.07
CA MET A 207 -12.79 -3.48 11.99
C MET A 207 -11.57 -4.36 12.23
N ALA A 208 -10.45 -3.81 12.68
CA ALA A 208 -9.24 -4.56 13.01
C ALA A 208 -9.47 -5.55 14.17
N ASP A 209 -10.19 -5.12 15.22
CA ASP A 209 -10.58 -5.99 16.33
C ASP A 209 -11.54 -7.11 15.89
N TYR A 210 -12.48 -6.80 14.98
CA TYR A 210 -13.36 -7.80 14.38
C TYR A 210 -12.53 -8.84 13.60
N ALA A 211 -11.60 -8.43 12.74
CA ALA A 211 -10.73 -9.33 12.00
C ALA A 211 -9.94 -10.27 12.94
N LYS A 212 -9.46 -9.73 14.06
CA LYS A 212 -8.76 -10.49 15.09
C LYS A 212 -9.66 -11.50 15.79
N ALA A 213 -10.89 -11.12 16.13
CA ALA A 213 -11.89 -12.02 16.72
C ALA A 213 -12.27 -13.16 15.78
N GLN A 214 -12.32 -12.91 14.46
CA GLN A 214 -12.55 -13.92 13.43
C GLN A 214 -11.31 -14.79 13.17
N ARG A 215 -10.15 -14.47 13.73
CA ARG A 215 -8.85 -15.14 13.48
C ARG A 215 -8.46 -15.12 11.99
N TRP A 216 -8.76 -14.04 11.30
CA TRP A 216 -8.39 -13.88 9.92
C TRP A 216 -6.88 -13.73 9.74
N ASN A 217 -6.34 -14.36 8.73
CA ASN A 217 -5.01 -14.07 8.22
C ASN A 217 -5.12 -12.88 7.26
N VAL A 218 -5.01 -11.68 7.79
CA VAL A 218 -5.11 -10.46 6.96
C VAL A 218 -3.81 -10.29 6.18
N ILE A 219 -3.90 -10.50 4.87
CA ILE A 219 -2.78 -10.38 3.93
C ILE A 219 -2.46 -8.91 3.67
N ALA A 220 -3.49 -8.08 3.55
CA ALA A 220 -3.36 -6.65 3.32
C ALA A 220 -4.63 -5.90 3.74
N ASN A 221 -4.46 -4.68 4.26
CA ASN A 221 -5.49 -3.63 4.29
C ASN A 221 -5.07 -2.51 3.31
N LEU A 222 -5.93 -2.22 2.35
CA LEU A 222 -5.82 -1.13 1.39
C LEU A 222 -6.74 -0.01 1.83
N ASN A 223 -6.22 0.94 2.59
CA ASN A 223 -6.98 2.09 3.06
C ASN A 223 -6.94 3.21 2.01
N ASN A 224 -8.10 3.74 1.68
CA ASN A 224 -8.28 4.84 0.74
C ASN A 224 -8.83 6.03 1.50
N ASP A 225 -8.14 7.16 1.45
CA ASP A 225 -8.52 8.35 2.20
C ASP A 225 -7.95 9.56 1.48
N ILE A 226 -8.86 10.38 0.92
CA ILE A 226 -8.59 11.47 0.00
C ILE A 226 -7.92 10.93 -1.28
N ILE A 227 -8.71 10.39 -2.19
CA ILE A 227 -8.22 9.82 -3.46
C ILE A 227 -8.95 10.36 -4.70
N GLY A 228 -9.68 11.46 -4.56
CA GLY A 228 -10.66 11.94 -5.55
C GLY A 228 -10.32 13.25 -6.24
N ASN A 229 -9.17 13.90 -5.97
CA ASN A 229 -8.76 15.10 -6.71
C ASN A 229 -7.29 14.99 -7.16
N SER A 230 -6.89 15.85 -8.12
CA SER A 230 -5.54 15.82 -8.68
C SER A 230 -4.80 17.15 -8.59
N CYS A 231 -5.42 18.20 -8.02
CA CYS A 231 -4.83 19.53 -7.87
C CYS A 231 -4.81 19.94 -6.40
N GLY A 232 -3.75 20.62 -5.98
CA GLY A 232 -3.59 21.17 -4.63
C GLY A 232 -3.98 22.64 -4.56
N SER A 233 -4.17 23.16 -3.33
CA SER A 233 -4.46 24.57 -3.05
C SER A 233 -3.35 25.53 -3.48
N ASP A 234 -2.16 25.03 -3.80
CA ASP A 234 -1.05 25.80 -4.37
C ASP A 234 -1.10 25.90 -5.91
N GLY A 235 -2.13 25.32 -6.55
CA GLY A 235 -2.30 25.25 -7.99
C GLY A 235 -1.44 24.19 -8.69
N VAL A 236 -0.69 23.38 -7.95
CA VAL A 236 0.05 22.24 -8.50
C VAL A 236 -0.93 21.10 -8.76
N CYS A 237 -0.88 20.54 -9.98
CA CYS A 237 -1.70 19.39 -10.35
C CYS A 237 -0.85 18.20 -10.73
N ASP A 238 -1.22 17.01 -10.24
CA ASP A 238 -0.60 15.74 -10.61
C ASP A 238 -1.66 14.62 -10.77
N PRO A 239 -2.25 14.51 -11.97
CA PRO A 239 -3.26 13.48 -12.26
C PRO A 239 -2.65 12.11 -12.59
N ASN A 240 -1.34 11.96 -12.51
CA ASN A 240 -0.63 10.76 -12.95
C ASN A 240 0.09 10.02 -11.83
N SER A 241 0.03 10.52 -10.60
CA SER A 241 0.65 9.84 -9.46
C SER A 241 -0.32 9.65 -8.31
N VAL A 242 -0.09 8.63 -7.48
CA VAL A 242 -0.78 8.41 -6.22
C VAL A 242 0.24 8.09 -5.13
N ARG A 243 0.10 8.69 -3.94
CA ARG A 243 0.96 8.36 -2.79
C ARG A 243 0.45 7.11 -2.09
N VAL A 244 1.38 6.21 -1.75
CA VAL A 244 1.11 5.04 -0.93
C VAL A 244 1.99 5.09 0.31
N PHE A 245 1.37 5.42 1.44
CA PHE A 245 2.04 5.47 2.73
C PHE A 245 2.18 4.06 3.29
N SER A 246 3.37 3.74 3.83
CA SER A 246 3.67 2.44 4.42
C SER A 246 4.61 2.56 5.61
N GLU A 247 4.26 1.88 6.70
CA GLU A 247 5.08 1.85 7.90
C GLU A 247 6.25 0.87 7.77
N GLY A 248 7.37 1.20 8.43
CA GLY A 248 8.50 0.29 8.60
C GLY A 248 8.22 -0.83 9.61
N PRO A 249 9.19 -1.72 9.85
CA PRO A 249 9.04 -2.79 10.83
C PRO A 249 8.77 -2.26 12.24
N ARG A 250 7.78 -2.82 12.92
CA ARG A 250 7.46 -2.49 14.30
C ARG A 250 8.28 -3.33 15.27
N TRP A 251 8.92 -2.67 16.23
CA TRP A 251 9.68 -3.35 17.30
C TRP A 251 9.19 -2.96 18.71
N GLN A 252 8.17 -2.10 18.80
CA GLN A 252 7.66 -1.58 20.08
C GLN A 252 7.36 -2.73 21.06
N GLY A 253 7.98 -2.68 22.23
CA GLY A 253 7.92 -3.77 23.22
C GLY A 253 8.77 -5.00 22.87
N ARG A 254 9.67 -4.87 21.87
CA ARG A 254 10.58 -5.92 21.40
C ARG A 254 11.90 -5.28 20.96
N GLU A 255 12.60 -4.66 21.89
CA GLU A 255 13.82 -3.86 21.65
C GLU A 255 14.95 -4.67 21.02
N GLU A 256 15.01 -5.99 21.27
CA GLU A 256 15.93 -6.90 20.59
C GLU A 256 15.75 -6.90 19.06
N LEU A 257 14.51 -6.74 18.58
CA LEU A 257 14.25 -6.63 17.14
C LEU A 257 14.76 -5.34 16.54
N ALA A 258 14.71 -4.23 17.29
CA ALA A 258 15.25 -2.95 16.82
C ALA A 258 16.74 -3.04 16.52
N SER A 259 17.50 -3.74 17.38
CA SER A 259 18.93 -3.98 17.16
C SER A 259 19.18 -4.86 15.92
N GLN A 260 18.43 -5.94 15.79
CA GLN A 260 18.54 -6.85 14.64
C GLN A 260 18.18 -6.15 13.32
N ILE A 261 17.07 -5.40 13.30
CA ILE A 261 16.63 -4.64 12.11
C ILE A 261 17.75 -3.69 11.65
N ARG A 262 18.34 -2.92 12.59
CA ARG A 262 19.44 -1.99 12.27
C ARG A 262 20.69 -2.69 11.77
N SER A 263 21.06 -3.83 12.38
CA SER A 263 22.28 -4.54 12.01
C SER A 263 22.18 -5.26 10.65
N LEU A 264 20.96 -5.50 10.16
CA LEU A 264 20.70 -6.23 8.91
C LEU A 264 20.09 -5.36 7.82
N GLY A 265 19.95 -4.05 8.04
CA GLY A 265 19.42 -3.13 7.03
C GLY A 265 17.95 -3.36 6.70
N GLY A 266 17.15 -3.84 7.69
CA GLY A 266 15.75 -4.21 7.50
C GLY A 266 14.73 -3.11 7.72
N GLU A 267 15.16 -1.84 7.86
CA GLU A 267 14.27 -0.71 8.18
C GLU A 267 13.21 -0.46 7.10
N ASN A 268 13.47 -0.92 5.88
CA ASN A 268 12.60 -0.72 4.72
C ASN A 268 11.92 -2.02 4.26
N ASP A 269 11.85 -3.04 5.11
CA ASP A 269 11.44 -4.39 4.76
C ASP A 269 10.24 -4.91 5.55
N SER A 270 9.37 -4.02 6.02
CA SER A 270 8.08 -4.43 6.61
C SER A 270 7.15 -5.05 5.56
N PRO A 271 6.17 -5.88 5.96
CA PRO A 271 5.13 -6.35 5.07
C PRO A 271 4.38 -5.21 4.36
N SER A 272 4.13 -4.08 5.06
CA SER A 272 3.47 -2.90 4.48
C SER A 272 4.33 -2.22 3.41
N ARG A 273 5.65 -2.12 3.59
CA ARG A 273 6.56 -1.58 2.57
C ARG A 273 6.70 -2.51 1.37
N ASN A 274 6.71 -3.81 1.58
CA ASN A 274 6.67 -4.76 0.47
C ASN A 274 5.33 -4.75 -0.25
N LEU A 275 4.23 -4.50 0.45
CA LEU A 275 2.93 -4.27 -0.17
C LEU A 275 2.94 -3.00 -1.03
N SER A 276 3.58 -1.89 -0.60
CA SER A 276 3.69 -0.69 -1.43
C SER A 276 4.52 -0.92 -2.69
N ARG A 277 5.64 -1.68 -2.62
CA ARG A 277 6.41 -2.11 -3.80
C ARG A 277 5.59 -3.00 -4.74
N PHE A 278 4.78 -3.90 -4.18
CA PHE A 278 3.87 -4.75 -4.96
C PHE A 278 2.86 -3.90 -5.75
N LEU A 279 2.28 -2.87 -5.12
CA LEU A 279 1.33 -1.96 -5.76
C LEU A 279 1.97 -1.12 -6.87
N ASP A 280 3.21 -0.68 -6.66
CA ASP A 280 3.99 0.06 -7.64
C ASP A 280 4.25 -0.80 -8.89
N SER A 281 4.84 -1.98 -8.71
CA SER A 281 5.03 -2.95 -9.80
C SER A 281 3.72 -3.35 -10.49
N LEU A 282 2.62 -3.49 -9.74
CA LEU A 282 1.32 -3.81 -10.31
C LEU A 282 0.79 -2.69 -11.19
N ALA A 283 0.90 -1.43 -10.74
CA ALA A 283 0.43 -0.27 -11.49
C ALA A 283 1.12 -0.16 -12.86
N GLU A 284 2.43 -0.39 -12.90
CA GLU A 284 3.22 -0.44 -14.14
C GLU A 284 2.76 -1.58 -15.06
N ARG A 285 2.64 -2.79 -14.51
CA ARG A 285 2.28 -4.00 -15.27
C ARG A 285 0.89 -3.93 -15.93
N ILE A 286 -0.10 -3.37 -15.23
CA ILE A 286 -1.46 -3.21 -15.76
C ILE A 286 -1.66 -1.92 -16.54
N ASN A 287 -0.68 -1.03 -16.53
CA ASN A 287 -0.70 0.29 -17.18
C ASN A 287 -1.98 1.08 -16.86
N VAL A 288 -2.22 1.26 -15.58
CA VAL A 288 -3.42 1.96 -15.07
C VAL A 288 -3.37 3.48 -15.30
N GLY A 289 -2.24 4.00 -15.74
CA GLY A 289 -1.99 5.43 -15.96
C GLY A 289 -1.74 6.21 -14.66
N LEU A 290 -1.19 5.53 -13.66
CA LEU A 290 -0.71 6.11 -12.41
C LEU A 290 0.70 5.60 -12.12
N ASP A 291 1.53 6.51 -11.66
CA ASP A 291 2.79 6.25 -10.96
C ASP A 291 2.49 6.12 -9.46
N VAL A 292 2.83 5.00 -8.86
CA VAL A 292 2.72 4.82 -7.42
C VAL A 292 3.96 5.41 -6.75
N ARG A 293 3.77 6.41 -5.88
CA ARG A 293 4.86 6.97 -5.07
C ARG A 293 4.87 6.33 -3.69
N PRO A 294 5.76 5.36 -3.43
CA PRO A 294 5.93 4.82 -2.09
C PRO A 294 6.41 5.90 -1.13
N ILE A 295 5.61 6.20 -0.11
CA ILE A 295 6.00 7.12 0.96
C ILE A 295 6.32 6.30 2.20
N TRP A 296 7.59 6.22 2.55
CA TRP A 296 8.07 5.40 3.65
C TRP A 296 7.90 6.11 5.00
N ARG A 297 6.66 6.45 5.27
CA ARG A 297 6.11 6.94 6.53
C ARG A 297 4.79 6.24 6.78
N ASN A 298 4.43 6.12 8.05
CA ASN A 298 3.10 5.61 8.41
C ASN A 298 1.99 6.43 7.74
N ASP A 299 2.07 7.77 7.86
CA ASP A 299 1.13 8.71 7.25
C ASP A 299 1.81 10.07 7.01
N ARG A 300 1.01 11.06 6.59
CA ARG A 300 1.38 12.48 6.49
C ARG A 300 1.99 12.97 7.81
N PHE A 301 2.83 13.98 7.73
CA PHE A 301 3.55 14.47 8.90
C PHE A 301 2.58 14.94 9.99
N GLY A 302 2.63 14.29 11.16
CA GLY A 302 1.78 14.62 12.32
C GLY A 302 0.30 14.24 12.16
N ARG A 303 -0.05 13.39 11.17
CA ARG A 303 -1.41 12.93 10.90
C ARG A 303 -1.48 11.40 10.96
N GLY A 304 -2.67 10.84 10.78
CA GLY A 304 -2.95 9.41 10.77
C GLY A 304 -4.10 9.09 9.81
N GLY A 305 -4.52 7.83 9.81
CA GLY A 305 -5.65 7.30 9.09
C GLY A 305 -5.99 5.90 9.58
N ASP A 306 -7.11 5.34 9.17
CA ASP A 306 -7.66 4.07 9.67
C ASP A 306 -6.72 2.86 9.52
N HIS A 307 -5.83 2.86 8.50
CA HIS A 307 -4.80 1.83 8.33
C HIS A 307 -3.91 1.67 9.57
N THR A 308 -3.73 2.74 10.37
CA THR A 308 -2.94 2.71 11.60
C THR A 308 -3.49 1.69 12.60
N GLU A 309 -4.80 1.53 12.67
CA GLU A 309 -5.43 0.57 13.59
C GLU A 309 -5.21 -0.88 13.14
N PHE A 310 -5.14 -1.14 11.85
CA PHE A 310 -4.71 -2.44 11.32
C PHE A 310 -3.23 -2.72 11.62
N LEU A 311 -2.36 -1.72 11.47
CA LEU A 311 -0.96 -1.81 11.88
C LEU A 311 -0.83 -2.07 13.38
N ASN A 312 -1.66 -1.42 14.22
CA ASN A 312 -1.71 -1.65 15.68
C ASN A 312 -2.14 -3.07 16.02
N ALA A 313 -3.05 -3.65 15.22
CA ALA A 313 -3.47 -5.04 15.34
C ALA A 313 -2.42 -6.04 14.81
N GLY A 314 -1.35 -5.56 14.16
CA GLY A 314 -0.25 -6.35 13.60
C GLY A 314 -0.49 -6.83 12.16
N TYR A 315 -1.41 -6.23 11.45
CA TYR A 315 -1.71 -6.54 10.05
C TYR A 315 -0.95 -5.63 9.08
N PRO A 316 -0.54 -6.15 7.90
CA PRO A 316 -0.03 -5.31 6.82
C PRO A 316 -1.10 -4.33 6.36
N ALA A 317 -0.78 -3.05 6.37
CA ALA A 317 -1.71 -2.02 5.94
C ALA A 317 -0.97 -0.86 5.26
N ILE A 318 -1.62 -0.24 4.29
CA ILE A 318 -1.14 0.94 3.59
C ILE A 318 -2.28 1.95 3.43
N ARG A 319 -1.92 3.21 3.15
CA ARG A 319 -2.87 4.25 2.80
C ARG A 319 -2.58 4.81 1.43
N PHE A 320 -3.59 4.78 0.55
CA PHE A 320 -3.63 5.59 -0.66
C PHE A 320 -4.06 7.03 -0.33
N SER A 321 -3.41 8.00 -0.96
CA SER A 321 -3.81 9.40 -0.90
C SER A 321 -3.41 10.10 -2.19
N VAL A 322 -4.07 11.20 -2.52
CA VAL A 322 -3.76 12.03 -3.70
C VAL A 322 -2.29 12.44 -3.74
N ALA A 323 -1.75 12.67 -4.94
CA ALA A 323 -0.37 13.13 -5.11
C ALA A 323 -0.12 14.50 -4.47
N VAL A 324 -1.08 15.39 -4.56
CA VAL A 324 -1.10 16.74 -3.97
C VAL A 324 -2.42 16.94 -3.22
N GLU A 325 -2.37 17.59 -2.05
CA GLU A 325 -3.56 17.82 -1.21
C GLU A 325 -4.11 19.23 -1.39
N ASP A 326 -5.43 19.34 -1.32
CA ASP A 326 -6.16 20.58 -1.41
C ASP A 326 -6.70 20.98 -0.03
N TYR A 327 -6.01 21.91 0.62
CA TYR A 327 -6.34 22.38 1.96
C TYR A 327 -7.41 23.46 2.00
N ASP A 328 -7.79 24.04 0.84
CA ASP A 328 -8.90 24.97 0.74
C ASP A 328 -10.25 24.25 0.78
N HIS A 329 -10.23 22.94 0.53
CA HIS A 329 -11.44 22.12 0.52
C HIS A 329 -11.48 21.13 1.70
N GLN A 330 -10.37 20.47 2.01
CA GLN A 330 -10.31 19.47 3.08
C GLN A 330 -10.66 20.08 4.45
N HIS A 331 -11.63 19.51 5.16
CA HIS A 331 -12.06 19.90 6.52
C HIS A 331 -12.53 21.36 6.64
N GLN A 332 -12.98 21.99 5.56
CA GLN A 332 -13.39 23.38 5.56
C GLN A 332 -14.90 23.55 5.69
N ASP A 333 -15.32 24.63 6.37
CA ASP A 333 -16.71 25.09 6.32
C ASP A 333 -17.05 25.55 4.90
N LEU A 334 -18.29 25.29 4.47
CA LEU A 334 -18.79 25.81 3.19
C LEU A 334 -18.86 27.34 3.24
N ARG A 335 -18.02 28.02 2.49
CA ARG A 335 -17.99 29.49 2.39
C ARG A 335 -17.28 29.97 1.12
N VAL A 336 -17.52 31.19 0.76
CA VAL A 336 -16.70 31.95 -0.19
C VAL A 336 -16.05 33.10 0.55
N GLU A 337 -14.74 33.16 0.53
CA GLU A 337 -13.97 34.20 1.22
C GLU A 337 -12.86 34.73 0.29
N ASN A 338 -12.82 36.05 0.08
CA ASN A 338 -11.86 36.68 -0.83
C ASN A 338 -11.85 36.09 -2.26
N GLY A 339 -13.00 35.61 -2.74
CA GLY A 339 -13.15 34.98 -4.05
C GLY A 339 -12.72 33.52 -4.12
N VAL A 340 -12.20 32.93 -3.03
CA VAL A 340 -11.88 31.53 -2.90
C VAL A 340 -13.08 30.78 -2.34
N LYS A 341 -13.45 29.68 -2.98
CA LYS A 341 -14.47 28.77 -2.50
C LYS A 341 -13.82 27.74 -1.55
N TYR A 342 -14.40 27.56 -0.40
CA TYR A 342 -13.96 26.59 0.62
C TYR A 342 -15.01 25.52 0.83
N GLY A 343 -14.58 24.36 1.29
CA GLY A 343 -15.44 23.22 1.59
C GLY A 343 -15.29 22.09 0.59
N ASP A 344 -15.36 20.88 1.08
CA ASP A 344 -15.14 19.65 0.32
C ASP A 344 -16.40 19.27 -0.48
N THR A 345 -16.52 19.83 -1.67
CA THR A 345 -17.67 19.70 -2.55
C THR A 345 -17.33 18.92 -3.82
N ILE A 346 -18.35 18.40 -4.49
CA ILE A 346 -18.20 17.49 -5.63
C ILE A 346 -17.59 18.14 -6.88
N ASP A 347 -17.73 19.46 -7.02
CA ASP A 347 -17.18 20.22 -8.15
C ASP A 347 -15.65 20.35 -8.11
N GLU A 348 -15.02 20.04 -6.98
CA GLU A 348 -13.56 20.04 -6.81
C GLU A 348 -12.93 18.65 -7.10
N MET A 349 -13.74 17.66 -7.44
CA MET A 349 -13.27 16.31 -7.69
C MET A 349 -12.81 16.09 -9.13
N ASP A 350 -11.74 15.32 -9.29
CA ASP A 350 -11.28 14.72 -10.54
C ASP A 350 -11.70 13.24 -10.61
N PHE A 351 -12.86 12.98 -11.22
CA PHE A 351 -13.38 11.62 -11.32
C PHE A 351 -12.55 10.73 -12.26
N ALA A 352 -11.87 11.30 -13.24
CA ALA A 352 -10.96 10.53 -14.08
C ALA A 352 -9.75 10.03 -13.29
N TYR A 353 -9.24 10.85 -12.36
CA TYR A 353 -8.20 10.46 -11.43
C TYR A 353 -8.72 9.38 -10.44
N LEU A 354 -9.89 9.59 -9.84
CA LEU A 354 -10.53 8.63 -8.94
C LEU A 354 -10.71 7.25 -9.60
N VAL A 355 -11.10 7.21 -10.88
CA VAL A 355 -11.18 5.97 -11.68
C VAL A 355 -9.85 5.25 -11.71
N LYS A 356 -8.74 5.95 -11.93
CA LYS A 356 -7.41 5.33 -12.01
C LYS A 356 -7.03 4.70 -10.67
N VAL A 357 -7.21 5.44 -9.56
CA VAL A 357 -6.89 4.93 -8.21
C VAL A 357 -7.79 3.73 -7.86
N THR A 358 -9.09 3.81 -8.16
CA THR A 358 -10.03 2.70 -7.94
C THR A 358 -9.68 1.47 -8.77
N ARG A 359 -9.26 1.64 -10.04
CA ARG A 359 -8.78 0.54 -10.89
C ARG A 359 -7.56 -0.16 -10.32
N LEU A 360 -6.62 0.60 -9.78
CA LEU A 360 -5.45 0.02 -9.10
C LEU A 360 -5.87 -0.79 -7.87
N ASN A 361 -6.78 -0.26 -7.03
CA ASN A 361 -7.33 -0.98 -5.89
C ASN A 361 -8.03 -2.29 -6.31
N VAL A 362 -8.90 -2.24 -7.32
CA VAL A 362 -9.62 -3.42 -7.84
C VAL A 362 -8.65 -4.49 -8.35
N ALA A 363 -7.64 -4.10 -9.12
CA ALA A 363 -6.61 -5.02 -9.60
C ALA A 363 -5.78 -5.62 -8.46
N ALA A 364 -5.41 -4.79 -7.47
CA ALA A 364 -4.65 -5.23 -6.29
C ALA A 364 -5.45 -6.23 -5.45
N LEU A 365 -6.72 -5.95 -5.16
CA LEU A 365 -7.61 -6.86 -4.44
C LEU A 365 -7.75 -8.20 -5.17
N ALA A 366 -7.98 -8.16 -6.49
CA ALA A 366 -8.08 -9.37 -7.31
C ALA A 366 -6.78 -10.19 -7.31
N ALA A 367 -5.62 -9.52 -7.43
CA ALA A 367 -4.32 -10.16 -7.42
C ALA A 367 -4.03 -10.81 -6.05
N LEU A 368 -4.18 -10.04 -4.97
CA LEU A 368 -3.89 -10.49 -3.60
C LEU A 368 -4.82 -11.62 -3.14
N ALA A 369 -6.12 -11.54 -3.47
CA ALA A 369 -7.07 -12.62 -3.14
C ALA A 369 -6.87 -13.88 -3.99
N SER A 370 -6.20 -13.78 -5.15
CA SER A 370 -5.86 -14.91 -6.01
C SER A 370 -4.52 -15.55 -5.65
N ALA A 371 -3.60 -14.79 -5.08
CA ALA A 371 -2.28 -15.26 -4.68
C ALA A 371 -2.34 -16.07 -3.38
N PRO A 372 -1.42 -17.03 -3.17
CA PRO A 372 -1.19 -17.60 -1.86
C PRO A 372 -0.61 -16.54 -0.90
N PRO A 373 -0.67 -16.77 0.44
CA PRO A 373 -0.04 -15.83 1.38
C PRO A 373 1.48 -15.75 1.18
N PRO A 374 2.12 -14.63 1.56
CA PRO A 374 3.57 -14.51 1.60
C PRO A 374 4.19 -15.54 2.55
N PRO A 375 5.31 -16.19 2.19
CA PRO A 375 5.93 -17.21 3.04
C PRO A 375 6.69 -16.60 4.24
N THR A 376 7.06 -17.42 5.21
CA THR A 376 8.09 -17.05 6.18
C THR A 376 9.46 -17.33 5.58
N VAL A 377 10.37 -16.38 5.63
CA VAL A 377 11.69 -16.45 4.98
C VAL A 377 12.82 -16.31 6.01
N LYS A 378 13.91 -17.03 5.79
CA LYS A 378 15.17 -16.89 6.53
C LYS A 378 16.35 -16.89 5.56
N VAL A 379 17.44 -16.23 5.96
CA VAL A 379 18.71 -16.31 5.24
C VAL A 379 19.83 -16.68 6.20
N GLU A 380 20.83 -17.32 5.66
CA GLU A 380 22.10 -17.57 6.30
C GLU A 380 23.24 -17.39 5.28
N GLY A 381 24.33 -16.81 5.70
CA GLY A 381 25.47 -16.55 4.83
C GLY A 381 26.67 -15.96 5.55
N SER A 382 26.62 -15.96 6.91
CA SER A 382 27.68 -15.42 7.75
C SER A 382 29.03 -16.07 7.39
N VAL A 383 30.03 -15.22 7.16
CA VAL A 383 31.40 -15.68 6.81
C VAL A 383 31.39 -16.62 5.57
N SER A 384 30.53 -16.33 4.60
CA SER A 384 30.39 -17.11 3.35
C SER A 384 30.39 -16.20 2.13
N THR A 385 30.84 -16.71 0.99
CA THR A 385 30.66 -16.07 -0.32
C THR A 385 29.29 -16.37 -0.93
N ASP A 386 28.52 -17.26 -0.32
CA ASP A 386 27.23 -17.74 -0.79
C ASP A 386 26.15 -17.43 0.26
N THR A 387 24.94 -17.19 -0.19
CA THR A 387 23.77 -17.00 0.70
C THR A 387 22.81 -18.16 0.53
N GLU A 388 22.40 -18.73 1.66
CA GLU A 388 21.32 -19.73 1.74
C GLU A 388 20.02 -19.02 2.07
N VAL A 389 18.99 -19.23 1.25
CA VAL A 389 17.64 -18.69 1.44
C VAL A 389 16.68 -19.84 1.67
N LEU A 390 15.93 -19.78 2.77
CA LEU A 390 14.92 -20.78 3.15
C LEU A 390 13.56 -20.12 3.30
N TRP A 391 12.50 -20.86 2.95
CA TRP A 391 11.12 -20.38 3.11
C TRP A 391 10.14 -21.49 3.43
N THR A 392 9.00 -21.14 4.07
CA THR A 392 7.87 -22.05 4.25
C THR A 392 7.14 -22.28 2.92
N THR A 393 6.59 -23.48 2.72
CA THR A 393 5.64 -23.71 1.62
C THR A 393 4.24 -23.36 2.10
N GLU A 394 3.56 -22.49 1.33
CA GLU A 394 2.24 -21.98 1.67
C GLU A 394 1.13 -22.73 0.93
N GLU A 395 -0.05 -22.86 1.56
CA GLU A 395 -1.20 -23.49 0.93
C GLU A 395 -1.59 -22.77 -0.35
N GLY A 396 -1.78 -23.52 -1.44
CA GLY A 396 -2.11 -22.96 -2.76
C GLY A 396 -0.90 -22.50 -3.57
N ALA A 397 0.32 -22.53 -3.01
CA ALA A 397 1.53 -22.18 -3.76
C ALA A 397 1.99 -23.36 -4.64
N SER A 398 2.31 -23.08 -5.90
CA SER A 398 2.89 -24.01 -6.88
C SER A 398 4.34 -23.68 -7.23
N ALA A 399 4.75 -22.47 -6.99
CA ALA A 399 6.11 -21.98 -7.20
C ALA A 399 6.42 -20.83 -6.22
N PHE A 400 7.69 -20.47 -6.15
CA PHE A 400 8.19 -19.37 -5.35
C PHE A 400 9.13 -18.52 -6.20
N VAL A 401 9.21 -17.21 -5.92
CA VAL A 401 10.19 -16.33 -6.52
C VAL A 401 11.07 -15.78 -5.43
N VAL A 402 12.34 -16.19 -5.47
CA VAL A 402 13.39 -15.67 -4.59
C VAL A 402 13.92 -14.39 -5.21
N ARG A 403 13.95 -13.30 -4.44
CA ARG A 403 14.41 -11.98 -4.88
C ARG A 403 15.50 -11.46 -3.99
N TRP A 404 16.36 -10.63 -4.59
CA TRP A 404 17.34 -9.88 -3.82
C TRP A 404 17.60 -8.51 -4.44
N ARG A 405 17.97 -7.58 -3.61
CA ARG A 405 18.33 -6.21 -3.95
C ARG A 405 19.48 -5.73 -3.08
N ARG A 406 20.22 -4.77 -3.56
CA ARG A 406 21.23 -4.09 -2.72
C ARG A 406 20.55 -3.46 -1.51
N THR A 407 21.28 -3.35 -0.40
CA THR A 407 20.77 -2.77 0.85
C THR A 407 20.31 -1.32 0.68
N ASP A 408 20.91 -0.59 -0.28
CA ASP A 408 20.60 0.81 -0.61
C ASP A 408 19.58 0.99 -1.76
N ALA A 409 19.09 -0.09 -2.36
CA ALA A 409 18.09 -0.02 -3.43
C ALA A 409 16.65 -0.04 -2.87
N PRO A 410 15.73 0.76 -3.43
CA PRO A 410 14.32 0.73 -3.03
C PRO A 410 13.60 -0.54 -3.51
N ASP A 411 13.94 -1.03 -4.71
CA ASP A 411 13.18 -2.07 -5.41
C ASP A 411 13.99 -3.34 -5.62
N TRP A 412 13.28 -4.47 -5.81
CA TRP A 412 13.88 -5.76 -6.08
C TRP A 412 14.57 -5.76 -7.44
N GLN A 413 15.86 -6.10 -7.47
CA GLN A 413 16.72 -5.96 -8.65
C GLN A 413 16.96 -7.29 -9.36
N HIS A 414 16.89 -8.38 -8.62
CA HIS A 414 17.18 -9.72 -9.13
C HIS A 414 16.13 -10.70 -8.67
N GLU A 415 15.90 -11.74 -9.48
CA GLU A 415 14.98 -12.81 -9.12
C GLU A 415 15.43 -14.17 -9.65
N PHE A 416 14.95 -15.21 -8.96
CA PHE A 416 15.07 -16.60 -9.34
C PHE A 416 13.76 -17.33 -9.04
N ARG A 417 13.17 -17.98 -10.04
CA ARG A 417 11.92 -18.74 -9.87
C ARG A 417 12.22 -20.20 -9.50
N ALA A 418 11.76 -20.61 -8.32
CA ALA A 418 11.82 -21.99 -7.84
C ALA A 418 10.45 -22.66 -8.01
N ALA A 419 10.39 -23.80 -8.69
CA ALA A 419 9.17 -24.60 -8.74
C ALA A 419 8.91 -25.24 -7.37
N ASN A 420 7.65 -25.28 -6.94
CA ASN A 420 7.26 -26.04 -5.76
C ASN A 420 7.48 -27.53 -6.06
N ARG A 421 8.39 -28.18 -5.34
CA ARG A 421 8.60 -29.64 -5.41
C ARG A 421 7.93 -30.27 -4.21
N THR A 422 7.47 -31.49 -4.42
CA THR A 422 6.76 -32.33 -3.44
C THR A 422 7.35 -32.16 -2.03
N PRO A 423 6.52 -32.00 -0.99
CA PRO A 423 7.00 -31.85 0.39
C PRO A 423 8.00 -32.92 0.76
N GLY A 424 9.15 -32.50 1.29
CA GLY A 424 10.23 -33.43 1.72
C GLY A 424 11.39 -33.60 0.75
N VAL A 425 11.36 -33.00 -0.46
CA VAL A 425 12.54 -32.94 -1.31
C VAL A 425 13.30 -31.65 -1.00
N ILE A 426 14.22 -31.77 -0.07
CA ILE A 426 15.27 -30.79 0.17
C ILE A 426 16.07 -30.67 -1.13
N TRP A 427 16.21 -29.49 -1.67
CA TRP A 427 17.30 -29.19 -2.58
C TRP A 427 18.57 -29.29 -1.74
N GLN A 428 19.23 -30.46 -1.76
CA GLN A 428 20.46 -30.63 -0.99
C GLN A 428 21.53 -29.67 -1.56
N SER A 429 21.69 -28.54 -0.93
CA SER A 429 22.98 -27.90 -0.87
C SER A 429 23.84 -28.81 0.00
N HIS A 430 24.95 -29.31 -0.56
CA HIS A 430 25.89 -30.14 0.16
C HIS A 430 26.60 -29.43 1.32
N ASN A 431 26.27 -28.17 1.59
CA ASN A 431 26.89 -27.29 2.58
C ASN A 431 25.89 -26.44 3.36
N SER A 432 24.64 -26.90 3.60
CA SER A 432 23.75 -26.16 4.50
C SER A 432 24.44 -25.94 5.85
N ARG A 433 24.62 -24.67 6.23
CA ARG A 433 25.24 -24.27 7.52
C ARG A 433 24.20 -24.06 8.60
N LEU A 434 22.91 -24.12 8.24
CA LEU A 434 21.83 -24.01 9.22
C LEU A 434 21.78 -25.30 10.02
N ALA A 435 21.99 -25.16 11.34
CA ALA A 435 21.75 -26.27 12.25
C ALA A 435 20.28 -26.71 12.17
N GLU A 436 20.01 -28.01 12.35
CA GLU A 436 18.66 -28.62 12.32
C GLU A 436 17.56 -27.79 13.06
N PRO A 437 17.84 -27.22 14.26
CA PRO A 437 16.85 -26.39 14.96
C PRO A 437 16.45 -25.10 14.25
N ASN A 438 17.23 -24.65 13.27
CA ASN A 438 16.95 -23.41 12.51
C ASN A 438 16.24 -23.67 11.19
N ARG A 439 16.00 -24.93 10.82
CA ARG A 439 15.18 -25.29 9.66
C ARG A 439 13.72 -24.96 9.91
N LEU A 440 13.04 -24.52 8.85
CA LEU A 440 11.64 -24.11 8.92
C LEU A 440 10.64 -25.30 8.93
N GLY A 441 11.03 -26.48 9.39
CA GLY A 441 10.14 -27.64 9.50
C GLY A 441 9.77 -28.32 8.15
N PRO A 442 8.87 -29.31 8.15
CA PRO A 442 8.39 -29.95 6.93
C PRO A 442 7.68 -28.96 6.02
N GLY A 443 7.87 -29.09 4.71
CA GLY A 443 7.32 -28.16 3.71
C GLY A 443 8.18 -26.90 3.51
N THR A 444 9.50 -27.02 3.63
CA THR A 444 10.46 -25.92 3.43
C THR A 444 11.04 -25.97 2.02
N GLY A 445 11.12 -24.81 1.35
CA GLY A 445 11.97 -24.59 0.18
C GLY A 445 13.32 -24.00 0.58
N GLU A 446 14.36 -24.33 -0.18
CA GLU A 446 15.72 -23.87 0.07
C GLU A 446 16.46 -23.65 -1.25
N VAL A 447 17.27 -22.59 -1.32
CA VAL A 447 18.22 -22.35 -2.42
C VAL A 447 19.51 -21.74 -1.90
N VAL A 448 20.64 -22.14 -2.51
CA VAL A 448 21.94 -21.48 -2.29
C VAL A 448 22.26 -20.61 -3.47
N LEU A 449 22.37 -19.32 -3.23
CA LEU A 449 22.77 -18.30 -4.20
C LEU A 449 24.31 -18.21 -4.20
N LYS A 450 24.95 -18.83 -5.20
CA LYS A 450 26.40 -18.87 -5.31
C LYS A 450 27.00 -17.53 -5.66
N GLY A 451 28.02 -17.10 -4.92
CA GLY A 451 28.73 -15.84 -5.13
C GLY A 451 27.92 -14.57 -4.75
N ILE A 452 26.73 -14.73 -4.18
CA ILE A 452 25.93 -13.64 -3.67
C ILE A 452 26.13 -13.56 -2.15
N ARG A 453 26.81 -12.52 -1.69
CA ARG A 453 27.18 -12.36 -0.27
C ARG A 453 26.02 -11.74 0.50
N VAL A 454 25.67 -12.29 1.64
CA VAL A 454 24.58 -11.81 2.49
C VAL A 454 24.78 -10.35 2.95
N ASP A 455 26.03 -9.92 3.08
CA ASP A 455 26.37 -8.57 3.57
C ASP A 455 25.95 -7.43 2.61
N ASP A 456 25.91 -7.72 1.30
CA ASP A 456 25.66 -6.71 0.28
C ASP A 456 24.18 -6.58 -0.11
N TRP A 457 23.34 -7.53 0.30
CA TRP A 457 21.99 -7.71 -0.24
C TRP A 457 20.93 -7.95 0.83
N VAL A 458 19.71 -7.53 0.52
CA VAL A 458 18.49 -7.94 1.22
C VAL A 458 17.77 -8.96 0.34
N PHE A 459 17.24 -10.01 0.96
CA PHE A 459 16.58 -11.14 0.29
C PHE A 459 15.10 -11.22 0.67
N GLY A 460 14.30 -11.79 -0.21
CA GLY A 460 12.90 -12.06 0.04
C GLY A 460 12.35 -13.14 -0.87
N VAL A 461 11.16 -13.64 -0.55
CA VAL A 461 10.50 -14.68 -1.32
C VAL A 461 9.02 -14.36 -1.46
N SER A 462 8.46 -14.59 -2.64
CA SER A 462 7.03 -14.56 -2.91
C SER A 462 6.49 -15.95 -3.19
N SER A 463 5.25 -16.23 -2.78
CA SER A 463 4.49 -17.41 -3.17
C SER A 463 3.76 -17.17 -4.48
N VAL A 464 3.68 -18.18 -5.34
CA VAL A 464 3.00 -18.10 -6.64
C VAL A 464 1.97 -19.21 -6.77
N SER A 465 0.71 -18.87 -7.11
CA SER A 465 -0.35 -19.84 -7.37
C SER A 465 -0.12 -20.63 -8.66
N LYS A 466 -0.87 -21.70 -8.85
CA LYS A 466 -0.87 -22.49 -10.11
C LYS A 466 -1.22 -21.63 -11.34
N ASP A 467 -2.05 -20.61 -11.14
CA ASP A 467 -2.50 -19.71 -12.21
C ASP A 467 -1.55 -18.51 -12.42
N GLY A 468 -0.46 -18.43 -11.65
CA GLY A 468 0.59 -17.43 -11.79
C GLY A 468 0.42 -16.16 -10.96
N PHE A 469 -0.60 -16.07 -10.09
CA PHE A 469 -0.74 -14.94 -9.17
C PHE A 469 0.31 -15.02 -8.07
N GLU A 470 0.97 -13.91 -7.85
CA GLU A 470 2.10 -13.79 -6.93
C GLU A 470 1.74 -12.94 -5.71
N SER A 471 2.16 -13.37 -4.52
CA SER A 471 2.05 -12.61 -3.28
C SER A 471 3.02 -11.44 -3.24
N PRO A 472 2.80 -10.43 -2.36
CA PRO A 472 3.86 -9.54 -1.95
C PRO A 472 5.08 -10.31 -1.45
N VAL A 473 6.27 -9.74 -1.59
CA VAL A 473 7.50 -10.35 -1.10
C VAL A 473 7.52 -10.36 0.42
N ALA A 474 7.83 -11.50 1.02
CA ALA A 474 8.25 -11.57 2.42
C ALA A 474 9.76 -11.43 2.49
N SER A 475 10.26 -10.37 3.11
CA SER A 475 11.70 -10.17 3.27
C SER A 475 12.29 -11.11 4.32
N ALA A 476 13.48 -11.61 4.02
CA ALA A 476 14.27 -12.42 4.92
C ALA A 476 15.00 -11.53 5.94
N VAL A 477 14.26 -10.89 6.81
CA VAL A 477 14.82 -10.20 7.97
C VAL A 477 14.71 -11.13 9.18
N PRO A 478 15.54 -10.98 10.22
CA PRO A 478 15.57 -11.89 11.35
C PRO A 478 14.18 -12.25 11.86
N GLY A 479 13.99 -13.53 12.06
CA GLY A 479 12.70 -14.11 12.43
C GLY A 479 12.04 -13.35 13.58
N GLY A 480 10.91 -12.73 13.32
CA GLY A 480 10.15 -11.92 14.28
C GLY A 480 10.00 -10.45 13.91
N ALA A 481 10.82 -9.89 13.01
CA ALA A 481 10.68 -8.49 12.57
C ALA A 481 9.35 -8.22 11.84
N PHE A 482 8.74 -9.26 11.31
CA PHE A 482 7.46 -9.20 10.59
C PHE A 482 6.32 -9.94 11.30
N LYS A 483 6.55 -10.48 12.49
CA LYS A 483 5.45 -11.03 13.28
C LYS A 483 4.60 -9.89 13.83
N PRO A 484 3.28 -10.05 13.86
CA PRO A 484 2.40 -9.10 14.53
C PRO A 484 2.91 -8.82 15.95
N TYR A 485 2.92 -7.54 16.33
CA TYR A 485 3.15 -7.19 17.73
C TYR A 485 2.00 -7.75 18.58
N VAL A 486 2.31 -8.68 19.44
CA VAL A 486 1.38 -9.15 20.47
C VAL A 486 1.74 -8.38 21.74
N ALA A 487 0.87 -7.46 22.14
CA ALA A 487 1.06 -6.77 23.41
C ALA A 487 1.23 -7.80 24.54
N PRO A 488 2.20 -7.63 25.43
CA PRO A 488 2.30 -8.46 26.64
C PRO A 488 0.96 -8.38 27.42
N PRO A 489 0.53 -9.45 28.06
CA PRO A 489 -0.64 -9.37 28.92
C PRO A 489 -0.43 -8.24 29.95
N PRO A 490 -1.51 -7.47 30.29
CA PRO A 490 -1.39 -6.44 31.28
C PRO A 490 -0.79 -7.06 32.56
N THR A 491 0.28 -6.47 33.05
CA THR A 491 0.83 -6.82 34.36
C THR A 491 -0.29 -6.57 35.37
N SER A 492 -0.72 -7.63 36.03
CA SER A 492 -1.70 -7.53 37.13
C SER A 492 -1.18 -6.50 38.16
N PRO A 493 -2.04 -5.58 38.64
CA PRO A 493 -1.68 -4.54 39.60
C PRO A 493 -1.13 -5.12 40.90
#